data_a4eadde93b0ebea10c01666a6ef7f36d
#
_entry.id   a4eadde93b0ebea10c01666a6ef7f36d
#
_cell.length_a   1.000
_cell.length_b   1.000
_cell.length_c   1.000
_cell.angle_alpha   90.00
_cell.angle_beta   90.00
_cell.angle_gamma   90.00
#
_symmetry.space_group_name_H-M   'P 1'
#
loop_
_entity.id
_entity.type
_entity.pdbx_description
1 polymer ?
#
loop_
_entity_poly.entity_id
_entity_poly.type
_entity_poly.pdbx_seq_one_letter_code
_entity_poly.pdbx_strand_id
1 'polypeptide(L)'
;MCIRDRCFTVSLSIDICDYRQISRKIALKMKTYNILSIHEFKTNIGNNSRLLGIDPGAKNIGFAICDEKKKVATPLKTIQKSKFEILLKEINEIIAEYQIKGIIIGYPINMDGSLGKSSQSATDFARNISKNITIPIALWDERLSSEGSFKITKELGTNVSNRIDKLDKNAAAFILQGAIDYLSN
;
A
#
# COMPACT_ATOMS: atom_id res chain seq x y z
N MET A 1 -35.74 18.69 64.83
CA MET A 1 -34.39 19.18 64.71
C MET A 1 -33.89 18.73 63.37
N CYS A 2 -34.08 19.56 62.34
CA CYS A 2 -33.82 19.21 60.91
C CYS A 2 -32.39 19.54 60.56
N ILE A 3 -31.66 18.53 60.05
CA ILE A 3 -30.38 18.73 59.40
C ILE A 3 -30.63 18.71 57.90
N ARG A 4 -30.42 19.87 57.26
CA ARG A 4 -30.54 20.05 55.81
C ARG A 4 -29.26 19.58 55.14
N ASP A 5 -29.35 18.54 54.35
CA ASP A 5 -28.31 18.07 53.44
C ASP A 5 -28.21 19.04 52.26
N ARG A 6 -27.05 19.70 52.10
CA ARG A 6 -26.71 20.45 50.91
C ARG A 6 -26.08 19.53 49.87
N CYS A 7 -26.86 19.10 48.90
CA CYS A 7 -26.33 18.56 47.69
C CYS A 7 -25.55 19.62 46.91
N PHE A 8 -24.24 19.46 46.83
CA PHE A 8 -23.40 20.17 45.88
C PHE A 8 -23.50 19.48 44.50
N THR A 9 -24.38 19.95 43.66
CA THR A 9 -24.35 19.59 42.23
C THR A 9 -23.25 20.40 41.54
N VAL A 10 -22.10 19.77 41.36
CA VAL A 10 -21.06 20.30 40.42
C VAL A 10 -21.55 20.04 39.02
N SER A 11 -22.13 21.04 38.39
CA SER A 11 -22.43 21.04 36.98
C SER A 11 -21.13 21.17 36.21
N LEU A 12 -20.58 20.06 35.75
CA LEU A 12 -19.52 20.03 34.72
C LEU A 12 -20.17 20.32 33.36
N SER A 13 -20.37 21.59 33.07
CA SER A 13 -20.64 22.04 31.71
C SER A 13 -19.32 21.96 30.92
N ILE A 14 -19.03 20.79 30.37
CA ILE A 14 -18.00 20.67 29.37
C ILE A 14 -18.56 21.33 28.12
N ASP A 15 -17.99 22.47 27.72
CA ASP A 15 -18.39 23.22 26.55
C ASP A 15 -18.29 22.32 25.31
N ILE A 16 -19.39 22.21 24.58
CA ILE A 16 -19.49 21.46 23.31
C ILE A 16 -18.43 21.96 22.30
N CYS A 17 -17.97 23.20 22.46
CA CYS A 17 -16.89 23.79 21.69
C CYS A 17 -15.54 23.13 21.95
N ASP A 18 -15.24 22.76 23.19
CA ASP A 18 -14.01 22.06 23.59
C ASP A 18 -13.99 20.60 23.07
N TYR A 19 -15.14 19.93 23.08
CA TYR A 19 -15.25 18.57 22.52
C TYR A 19 -14.98 18.53 21.02
N ARG A 20 -15.42 19.54 20.27
CA ARG A 20 -15.13 19.68 18.84
C ARG A 20 -13.66 20.02 18.56
N GLN A 21 -13.02 20.79 19.41
CA GLN A 21 -11.59 21.11 19.28
C GLN A 21 -10.71 19.91 19.68
N ILE A 22 -11.08 19.20 20.73
CA ILE A 22 -10.39 17.97 21.16
C ILE A 22 -10.57 16.86 20.11
N SER A 23 -11.77 16.66 19.57
CA SER A 23 -12.04 15.73 18.49
C SER A 23 -11.28 16.09 17.21
N ARG A 24 -11.17 17.37 16.84
CA ARG A 24 -10.35 17.82 15.73
C ARG A 24 -8.85 17.67 15.98
N LYS A 25 -8.36 17.93 17.20
CA LYS A 25 -6.96 17.70 17.58
C LYS A 25 -6.62 16.19 17.64
N ILE A 26 -7.55 15.36 18.09
CA ILE A 26 -7.39 13.89 18.06
C ILE A 26 -7.45 13.37 16.63
N ALA A 27 -8.36 13.84 15.80
CA ALA A 27 -8.42 13.50 14.37
C ALA A 27 -7.19 13.99 13.58
N LEU A 28 -6.61 15.14 13.94
CA LEU A 28 -5.35 15.65 13.38
C LEU A 28 -4.11 14.89 13.90
N LYS A 29 -4.20 14.23 15.07
CA LYS A 29 -3.10 13.47 15.67
C LYS A 29 -3.14 11.98 15.36
N MET A 30 -4.29 11.45 14.95
CA MET A 30 -4.39 10.16 14.27
C MET A 30 -4.13 10.42 12.78
N LYS A 31 -2.87 10.49 12.39
CA LYS A 31 -2.47 10.30 11.01
C LYS A 31 -2.82 8.85 10.68
N THR A 32 -4.08 8.61 10.32
CA THR A 32 -4.56 7.32 9.87
C THR A 32 -3.73 6.97 8.65
N TYR A 33 -2.85 6.00 8.83
CA TYR A 33 -2.13 5.45 7.70
C TYR A 33 -3.19 4.94 6.71
N ASN A 34 -3.11 5.37 5.47
CA ASN A 34 -3.95 4.87 4.38
C ASN A 34 -3.54 3.46 3.90
N ILE A 35 -2.86 2.71 4.78
CA ILE A 35 -2.52 1.31 4.56
C ILE A 35 -3.71 0.48 5.01
N LEU A 36 -4.32 -0.21 4.05
CA LEU A 36 -5.55 -0.97 4.22
C LEU A 36 -5.28 -2.46 4.06
N SER A 37 -6.13 -3.28 4.66
CA SER A 37 -6.21 -4.69 4.27
C SER A 37 -6.68 -4.80 2.82
N ILE A 38 -6.38 -5.91 2.14
CA ILE A 38 -6.76 -6.08 0.73
C ILE A 38 -8.28 -6.02 0.53
N HIS A 39 -9.08 -6.44 1.51
CA HIS A 39 -10.53 -6.35 1.49
C HIS A 39 -11.02 -4.90 1.58
N GLU A 40 -10.48 -4.12 2.52
CA GLU A 40 -10.80 -2.70 2.65
C GLU A 40 -10.31 -1.92 1.43
N PHE A 41 -9.15 -2.28 0.88
CA PHE A 41 -8.63 -1.70 -0.35
C PHE A 41 -9.60 -1.93 -1.51
N LYS A 42 -10.13 -3.16 -1.67
CA LYS A 42 -11.13 -3.50 -2.70
C LYS A 42 -12.36 -2.61 -2.62
N THR A 43 -12.85 -2.31 -1.43
CA THR A 43 -14.04 -1.46 -1.24
C THR A 43 -13.75 0.03 -1.46
N ASN A 44 -12.50 0.47 -1.24
CA ASN A 44 -12.10 1.87 -1.39
C ASN A 44 -11.70 2.26 -2.81
N ILE A 45 -11.30 1.29 -3.65
CA ILE A 45 -10.98 1.53 -5.05
C ILE A 45 -12.21 1.31 -5.93
N GLY A 46 -12.52 2.27 -6.79
CA GLY A 46 -13.62 2.13 -7.77
C GLY A 46 -13.35 1.03 -8.80
N ASN A 47 -14.40 0.64 -9.52
CA ASN A 47 -14.30 -0.42 -10.55
C ASN A 47 -13.34 -0.05 -11.69
N ASN A 48 -13.36 1.20 -12.14
CA ASN A 48 -12.48 1.71 -13.19
C ASN A 48 -11.39 2.57 -12.57
N SER A 49 -10.30 1.94 -12.16
CA SER A 49 -9.20 2.65 -11.49
C SER A 49 -7.87 1.97 -11.76
N ARG A 50 -6.90 2.76 -12.20
CA ARG A 50 -5.53 2.28 -12.38
C ARG A 50 -4.85 2.13 -11.03
N LEU A 51 -4.10 1.06 -10.88
CA LEU A 51 -3.31 0.76 -9.69
C LEU A 51 -1.83 0.80 -10.05
N LEU A 52 -1.03 1.19 -9.07
CA LEU A 52 0.43 1.16 -9.14
C LEU A 52 0.94 -0.02 -8.29
N GLY A 53 1.66 -0.94 -8.92
CA GLY A 53 2.42 -1.99 -8.24
C GLY A 53 3.83 -1.52 -7.94
N ILE A 54 4.31 -1.75 -6.74
CA ILE A 54 5.68 -1.42 -6.32
C ILE A 54 6.32 -2.66 -5.72
N ASP A 55 7.48 -3.02 -6.26
CA ASP A 55 8.37 -4.02 -5.67
C ASP A 55 9.56 -3.33 -5.00
N PRO A 56 9.60 -3.27 -3.65
CA PRO A 56 10.64 -2.56 -2.91
C PRO A 56 11.90 -3.41 -2.76
N GLY A 57 12.58 -3.73 -3.85
CA GLY A 57 13.82 -4.51 -3.85
C GLY A 57 14.96 -3.85 -3.05
N ALA A 58 16.02 -4.63 -2.78
CA ALA A 58 17.16 -4.17 -1.97
C ALA A 58 17.98 -3.07 -2.67
N LYS A 59 18.24 -3.23 -3.96
CA LYS A 59 19.03 -2.29 -4.79
C LYS A 59 18.16 -1.47 -5.72
N ASN A 60 17.14 -2.08 -6.27
CA ASN A 60 16.24 -1.50 -7.26
C ASN A 60 14.80 -1.55 -6.75
N ILE A 61 13.99 -0.60 -7.19
CA ILE A 61 12.56 -0.55 -6.94
C ILE A 61 11.87 -0.66 -8.28
N GLY A 62 11.05 -1.70 -8.43
CA GLY A 62 10.26 -1.94 -9.62
C GLY A 62 8.89 -1.26 -9.55
N PHE A 63 8.43 -0.75 -10.68
CA PHE A 63 7.10 -0.15 -10.83
C PHE A 63 6.34 -0.82 -11.95
N ALA A 64 5.06 -1.06 -11.72
CA ALA A 64 4.13 -1.56 -12.72
C ALA A 64 2.79 -0.82 -12.59
N ILE A 65 2.05 -0.75 -13.68
CA ILE A 65 0.69 -0.17 -13.70
C ILE A 65 -0.29 -1.17 -14.30
N CYS A 66 -1.55 -1.10 -13.91
CA CYS A 66 -2.59 -1.84 -14.59
C CYS A 66 -3.47 -0.92 -15.46
N ASP A 67 -4.22 -1.54 -16.38
CA ASP A 67 -5.27 -0.86 -17.12
C ASP A 67 -6.43 -0.45 -16.18
N GLU A 68 -7.31 0.45 -16.67
CA GLU A 68 -8.45 0.94 -15.88
C GLU A 68 -9.41 -0.16 -15.43
N LYS A 69 -9.55 -1.20 -16.26
CA LYS A 69 -10.41 -2.36 -15.97
C LYS A 69 -9.75 -3.37 -15.03
N LYS A 70 -8.50 -3.10 -14.61
CA LYS A 70 -7.70 -3.98 -13.74
C LYS A 70 -7.59 -5.42 -14.29
N LYS A 71 -7.33 -5.57 -15.59
CA LYS A 71 -7.18 -6.87 -16.22
C LYS A 71 -5.73 -7.28 -16.42
N VAL A 72 -4.89 -6.32 -16.80
CA VAL A 72 -3.50 -6.58 -17.17
C VAL A 72 -2.55 -5.63 -16.45
N ALA A 73 -1.55 -6.18 -15.79
CA ALA A 73 -0.43 -5.44 -15.20
C ALA A 73 0.72 -5.36 -16.20
N THR A 74 1.24 -4.16 -16.42
CA THR A 74 2.36 -3.88 -17.34
C THR A 74 3.52 -3.28 -16.56
N PRO A 75 4.77 -3.79 -16.72
CA PRO A 75 5.94 -3.16 -16.14
C PRO A 75 6.09 -1.73 -16.67
N LEU A 76 6.35 -0.78 -15.76
CA LEU A 76 6.53 0.62 -16.15
C LEU A 76 8.00 0.99 -16.21
N LYS A 77 8.67 0.97 -15.05
CA LYS A 77 10.09 1.28 -14.93
C LYS A 77 10.69 0.66 -13.69
N THR A 78 12.00 0.62 -13.66
CA THR A 78 12.78 0.25 -12.47
C THR A 78 13.75 1.40 -12.18
N ILE A 79 13.81 1.83 -10.93
CA ILE A 79 14.73 2.87 -10.48
C ILE A 79 15.68 2.31 -9.43
N GLN A 80 16.92 2.80 -9.45
CA GLN A 80 17.88 2.46 -8.41
C GLN A 80 17.45 3.12 -7.09
N LYS A 81 17.54 2.36 -5.99
CA LYS A 81 17.21 2.86 -4.65
C LYS A 81 18.09 4.07 -4.32
N SER A 82 17.47 5.19 -4.08
CA SER A 82 18.09 6.48 -3.79
C SER A 82 17.50 7.10 -2.52
N LYS A 83 17.76 8.39 -2.29
CA LYS A 83 17.13 9.13 -1.20
C LYS A 83 15.61 9.07 -1.31
N PHE A 84 14.95 8.96 -0.16
CA PHE A 84 13.50 8.77 -0.11
C PHE A 84 12.73 9.93 -0.78
N GLU A 85 13.23 11.15 -0.69
CA GLU A 85 12.61 12.33 -1.32
C GLU A 85 12.57 12.22 -2.84
N ILE A 86 13.63 11.70 -3.45
CA ILE A 86 13.70 11.48 -4.92
C ILE A 86 12.68 10.40 -5.32
N LEU A 87 12.67 9.31 -4.57
CA LEU A 87 11.71 8.23 -4.79
C LEU A 87 10.25 8.71 -4.65
N LEU A 88 9.97 9.51 -3.63
CA LEU A 88 8.64 10.07 -3.40
C LEU A 88 8.19 11.00 -4.54
N LYS A 89 9.12 11.79 -5.08
CA LYS A 89 8.86 12.62 -6.25
C LYS A 89 8.47 11.77 -7.46
N GLU A 90 9.25 10.72 -7.76
CA GLU A 90 8.96 9.79 -8.85
C GLU A 90 7.58 9.11 -8.69
N ILE A 91 7.24 8.68 -7.46
CA ILE A 91 5.92 8.07 -7.21
C ILE A 91 4.80 9.08 -7.44
N ASN A 92 4.95 10.32 -6.99
CA ASN A 92 3.95 11.37 -7.20
C ASN A 92 3.78 11.72 -8.69
N GLU A 93 4.87 11.75 -9.46
CA GLU A 93 4.83 11.95 -10.91
C GLU A 93 4.05 10.83 -11.60
N ILE A 94 4.32 9.56 -11.26
CA ILE A 94 3.58 8.41 -11.78
C ILE A 94 2.08 8.50 -11.40
N ILE A 95 1.77 8.84 -10.14
CA ILE A 95 0.39 8.98 -9.68
C ILE A 95 -0.36 10.03 -10.51
N ALA A 96 0.26 11.17 -10.76
CA ALA A 96 -0.34 12.25 -11.53
C ALA A 96 -0.48 11.89 -13.01
N GLU A 97 0.57 11.38 -13.63
CA GLU A 97 0.63 11.04 -15.07
C GLU A 97 -0.40 9.95 -15.43
N TYR A 98 -0.46 8.88 -14.64
CA TYR A 98 -1.32 7.73 -14.92
C TYR A 98 -2.64 7.75 -14.17
N GLN A 99 -2.93 8.81 -13.40
CA GLN A 99 -4.16 8.96 -12.60
C GLN A 99 -4.40 7.77 -11.66
N ILE A 100 -3.35 7.33 -10.97
CA ILE A 100 -3.38 6.18 -10.07
C ILE A 100 -4.33 6.44 -8.90
N LYS A 101 -5.16 5.45 -8.57
CA LYS A 101 -6.15 5.52 -7.48
C LYS A 101 -5.81 4.65 -6.27
N GLY A 102 -4.81 3.78 -6.39
CA GLY A 102 -4.35 2.93 -5.29
C GLY A 102 -2.99 2.34 -5.56
N ILE A 103 -2.28 1.97 -4.51
CA ILE A 103 -0.93 1.40 -4.57
C ILE A 103 -0.94 0.00 -3.97
N ILE A 104 -0.36 -0.95 -4.67
CA ILE A 104 -0.06 -2.29 -4.19
C ILE A 104 1.44 -2.41 -3.97
N ILE A 105 1.88 -2.80 -2.78
CA ILE A 105 3.30 -2.99 -2.45
C ILE A 105 3.54 -4.46 -2.17
N GLY A 106 4.53 -5.04 -2.83
CA GLY A 106 4.97 -6.41 -2.60
C GLY A 106 5.39 -6.62 -1.14
N TYR A 107 4.89 -7.70 -0.54
CA TYR A 107 5.15 -8.05 0.84
C TYR A 107 5.68 -9.48 0.91
N PRO A 108 7.01 -9.65 0.88
CA PRO A 108 7.61 -10.97 0.91
C PRO A 108 7.50 -11.58 2.31
N ILE A 109 6.73 -12.64 2.44
CA ILE A 109 6.63 -13.46 3.65
C ILE A 109 7.40 -14.75 3.42
N ASN A 110 8.12 -15.24 4.43
CA ASN A 110 8.83 -16.50 4.34
C ASN A 110 7.85 -17.67 4.14
N MET A 111 8.30 -18.77 3.56
CA MET A 111 7.46 -19.97 3.31
C MET A 111 6.85 -20.55 4.59
N ASP A 112 7.53 -20.40 5.73
CA ASP A 112 7.06 -20.82 7.06
C ASP A 112 6.06 -19.84 7.69
N GLY A 113 5.72 -18.75 7.00
CA GLY A 113 4.83 -17.70 7.52
C GLY A 113 5.51 -16.68 8.43
N SER A 114 6.80 -16.83 8.72
CA SER A 114 7.55 -15.86 9.54
C SER A 114 7.81 -14.56 8.78
N LEU A 115 7.88 -13.46 9.53
CA LEU A 115 8.21 -12.14 8.98
C LEU A 115 9.73 -11.97 8.98
N GLY A 116 10.31 -11.98 7.80
CA GLY A 116 11.73 -11.72 7.60
C GLY A 116 12.09 -10.23 7.58
N LYS A 117 13.39 -9.94 7.45
CA LYS A 117 13.90 -8.56 7.30
C LYS A 117 13.28 -7.84 6.09
N SER A 118 13.00 -8.57 5.02
CA SER A 118 12.38 -8.01 3.81
C SER A 118 10.93 -7.59 4.05
N SER A 119 10.15 -8.37 4.79
CA SER A 119 8.77 -8.03 5.18
C SER A 119 8.75 -6.76 6.04
N GLN A 120 9.66 -6.65 7.01
CA GLN A 120 9.79 -5.45 7.84
C GLN A 120 10.14 -4.23 6.98
N SER A 121 11.10 -4.37 6.07
CA SER A 121 11.49 -3.30 5.14
C SER A 121 10.33 -2.83 4.26
N ALA A 122 9.51 -3.76 3.75
CA ALA A 122 8.32 -3.44 2.95
C ALA A 122 7.26 -2.70 3.79
N THR A 123 7.07 -3.11 5.04
CA THR A 123 6.16 -2.42 5.97
C THR A 123 6.62 -0.99 6.25
N ASP A 124 7.89 -0.79 6.55
CA ASP A 124 8.46 0.53 6.83
C ASP A 124 8.42 1.43 5.59
N PHE A 125 8.66 0.85 4.42
CA PHE A 125 8.51 1.53 3.14
C PHE A 125 7.06 2.00 2.91
N ALA A 126 6.07 1.13 3.10
CA ALA A 126 4.66 1.47 3.00
C ALA A 126 4.26 2.58 3.98
N ARG A 127 4.71 2.49 5.24
CA ARG A 127 4.47 3.53 6.26
C ARG A 127 5.07 4.88 5.87
N ASN A 128 6.28 4.88 5.31
CA ASN A 128 6.92 6.12 4.88
C ASN A 128 6.21 6.76 3.70
N ILE A 129 5.74 5.97 2.73
CA ILE A 129 4.92 6.45 1.62
C ILE A 129 3.60 7.00 2.14
N SER A 130 2.91 6.29 3.02
CA SER A 130 1.58 6.68 3.54
C SER A 130 1.58 8.01 4.31
N LYS A 131 2.75 8.45 4.80
CA LYS A 131 2.88 9.79 5.44
C LYS A 131 2.76 10.95 4.45
N ASN A 132 3.01 10.69 3.17
CA ASN A 132 3.15 11.72 2.14
C ASN A 132 2.14 11.58 0.99
N ILE A 133 1.50 10.42 0.88
CA ILE A 133 0.54 10.09 -0.18
C ILE A 133 -0.79 9.75 0.46
N THR A 134 -1.89 10.24 -0.10
CA THR A 134 -3.25 10.09 0.47
C THR A 134 -4.06 8.95 -0.13
N ILE A 135 -3.67 8.44 -1.31
CA ILE A 135 -4.38 7.34 -1.94
C ILE A 135 -4.20 6.03 -1.17
N PRO A 136 -5.16 5.09 -1.25
CA PRO A 136 -5.10 3.81 -0.54
C PRO A 136 -3.85 3.00 -0.91
N ILE A 137 -3.27 2.34 0.08
CA ILE A 137 -2.11 1.45 -0.07
C ILE A 137 -2.50 0.09 0.49
N ALA A 138 -2.18 -1.00 -0.22
CA ALA A 138 -2.28 -2.34 0.33
C ALA A 138 -0.96 -3.10 0.18
N LEU A 139 -0.67 -3.95 1.16
CA LEU A 139 0.44 -4.90 1.10
C LEU A 139 -0.08 -6.19 0.48
N TRP A 140 0.65 -6.71 -0.48
CA TRP A 140 0.32 -7.94 -1.18
C TRP A 140 1.29 -9.07 -0.83
N ASP A 141 0.76 -10.12 -0.21
CA ASP A 141 1.53 -11.34 0.07
C ASP A 141 1.78 -12.12 -1.23
N GLU A 142 3.04 -12.21 -1.64
CA GLU A 142 3.46 -12.87 -2.88
C GLU A 142 3.12 -14.37 -2.91
N ARG A 143 2.93 -15.00 -1.75
CA ARG A 143 2.48 -16.40 -1.66
C ARG A 143 1.04 -16.60 -2.17
N LEU A 144 0.24 -15.52 -2.19
CA LEU A 144 -1.12 -15.53 -2.74
C LEU A 144 -1.14 -15.41 -4.26
N SER A 145 0.00 -15.15 -4.89
CA SER A 145 0.13 -15.22 -6.35
C SER A 145 0.05 -16.68 -6.75
N SER A 146 -1.08 -17.10 -7.30
CA SER A 146 -1.31 -18.47 -7.70
C SER A 146 -0.18 -19.00 -8.60
N GLU A 147 0.15 -20.29 -8.45
CA GLU A 147 1.19 -21.04 -9.19
C GLU A 147 1.15 -20.86 -10.73
N GLY A 148 0.07 -20.31 -11.27
CA GLY A 148 -0.09 -19.98 -12.70
C GLY A 148 0.89 -18.92 -13.21
N SER A 149 1.26 -17.92 -12.39
CA SER A 149 2.17 -16.85 -12.80
C SER A 149 3.62 -17.35 -12.96
N PHE A 150 4.02 -18.36 -12.19
CA PHE A 150 5.34 -18.99 -12.30
C PHE A 150 5.50 -19.86 -13.57
N LYS A 151 4.41 -20.41 -14.12
CA LYS A 151 4.44 -21.22 -15.34
C LYS A 151 4.75 -20.39 -16.58
N ILE A 152 4.22 -19.17 -16.68
CA ILE A 152 4.41 -18.30 -17.84
C ILE A 152 5.89 -17.89 -18.00
N THR A 153 6.61 -17.68 -16.89
CA THR A 153 8.05 -17.37 -16.93
C THR A 153 8.92 -18.56 -17.34
N LYS A 154 8.46 -19.78 -17.07
CA LYS A 154 9.21 -21.02 -17.40
C LYS A 154 9.09 -21.40 -18.87
N GLU A 155 8.00 -21.02 -19.52
CA GLU A 155 7.74 -21.34 -20.95
C GLU A 155 8.41 -20.36 -21.94
N LEU A 156 8.78 -19.15 -21.49
CA LEU A 156 9.42 -18.13 -22.35
C LEU A 156 10.94 -18.30 -22.55
N GLY A 157 11.47 -19.48 -22.40
CA GLY A 157 12.73 -20.04 -22.93
C GLY A 157 13.91 -19.09 -23.27
N THR A 158 14.28 -18.10 -22.44
CA THR A 158 15.38 -17.18 -22.72
C THR A 158 16.58 -17.36 -21.78
N ASN A 159 17.80 -17.14 -22.31
CA ASN A 159 19.11 -17.31 -21.64
C ASN A 159 19.19 -16.67 -20.24
N VAL A 160 19.87 -17.35 -19.31
CA VAL A 160 19.91 -17.09 -17.87
C VAL A 160 20.39 -15.67 -17.50
N SER A 161 21.34 -15.09 -18.20
CA SER A 161 21.87 -13.74 -17.92
C SER A 161 20.88 -12.62 -18.29
N ASN A 162 20.14 -12.77 -19.39
CA ASN A 162 19.05 -11.85 -19.76
C ASN A 162 17.77 -12.05 -18.93
N ARG A 163 17.68 -13.16 -18.17
CA ARG A 163 16.54 -13.47 -17.29
C ARG A 163 16.56 -12.63 -16.03
N ILE A 164 17.70 -12.43 -15.41
CA ILE A 164 17.80 -11.71 -14.12
C ILE A 164 17.36 -10.26 -14.31
N ASP A 165 17.85 -9.57 -15.35
CA ASP A 165 17.44 -8.20 -15.65
C ASP A 165 15.97 -8.06 -16.08
N LYS A 166 15.40 -9.10 -16.71
CA LYS A 166 13.98 -9.12 -17.08
C LYS A 166 13.08 -9.52 -15.91
N LEU A 167 13.54 -10.39 -15.01
CA LEU A 167 12.83 -10.78 -13.79
C LEU A 167 12.69 -9.61 -12.83
N ASP A 168 13.78 -8.87 -12.58
CA ASP A 168 13.74 -7.65 -11.74
C ASP A 168 12.80 -6.58 -12.31
N LYS A 169 12.76 -6.43 -13.64
CA LYS A 169 11.84 -5.49 -14.30
C LYS A 169 10.38 -5.93 -14.24
N ASN A 170 10.12 -7.23 -14.16
CA ASN A 170 8.78 -7.78 -14.21
C ASN A 170 8.20 -8.10 -12.82
N ALA A 171 9.02 -8.15 -11.76
CA ALA A 171 8.56 -8.52 -10.42
C ALA A 171 7.38 -7.67 -9.96
N ALA A 172 7.46 -6.35 -10.11
CA ALA A 172 6.35 -5.44 -9.78
C ALA A 172 5.06 -5.74 -10.58
N ALA A 173 5.19 -6.16 -11.85
CA ALA A 173 4.02 -6.53 -12.66
C ALA A 173 3.40 -7.86 -12.20
N PHE A 174 4.20 -8.83 -11.77
CA PHE A 174 3.68 -10.08 -11.20
C PHE A 174 2.95 -9.85 -9.87
N ILE A 175 3.52 -9.02 -8.99
CA ILE A 175 2.88 -8.60 -7.74
C ILE A 175 1.54 -7.94 -8.04
N LEU A 176 1.52 -6.97 -8.95
CA LEU A 176 0.31 -6.27 -9.31
C LEU A 176 -0.71 -7.18 -10.00
N GLN A 177 -0.29 -8.08 -10.89
CA GLN A 177 -1.20 -9.03 -11.55
C GLN A 177 -1.88 -9.94 -10.53
N GLY A 178 -1.11 -10.55 -9.62
CA GLY A 178 -1.69 -11.38 -8.56
C GLY A 178 -2.71 -10.63 -7.71
N ALA A 179 -2.42 -9.37 -7.38
CA ALA A 179 -3.36 -8.53 -6.62
C ALA A 179 -4.63 -8.20 -7.40
N ILE A 180 -4.54 -7.81 -8.69
CA ILE A 180 -5.73 -7.48 -9.50
C ILE A 180 -6.58 -8.73 -9.81
N ASP A 181 -5.97 -9.89 -10.00
CA ASP A 181 -6.69 -11.16 -10.18
C ASP A 181 -7.50 -11.48 -8.91
N TYR A 182 -6.92 -11.30 -7.73
CA TYR A 182 -7.63 -11.46 -6.46
C TYR A 182 -8.75 -10.43 -6.27
N LEU A 183 -8.52 -9.17 -6.63
CA LEU A 183 -9.51 -8.10 -6.52
C LEU A 183 -10.70 -8.29 -7.48
N SER A 184 -10.50 -9.03 -8.57
CA SER A 184 -11.52 -9.29 -9.60
C SER A 184 -12.46 -10.44 -9.24
N ASN A 185 -12.02 -11.35 -8.36
CA ASN A 185 -12.83 -12.44 -7.79
C ASN A 185 -13.63 -11.94 -6.58
#